data_9c105d6c073d5a4d1f7a7039b7a241ca
#
_entry.id   9c105d6c073d5a4d1f7a7039b7a241ca
#
_cell.length_a   1.000
_cell.length_b   1.000
_cell.length_c   1.000
_cell.angle_alpha   90.00
_cell.angle_beta   90.00
_cell.angle_gamma   90.00
#
_symmetry.space_group_name_H-M   'P 1'
#
loop_
_entity.id
_entity.type
_entity.pdbx_description
1 polymer ?
#
loop_
_entity_poly.entity_id
_entity_poly.type
_entity_poly.pdbx_seq_one_letter_code
_entity_poly.pdbx_strand_id
1 'polypeptide(L)'
;MNHTQPANGELAALWNGPSGRAWVDMQAVLDRMFEPFEELLVEAAAATGARQVLDVGCGTGAVTVAIARRLGAQGHCIGVDVSAPMLAAARARAKRAGVGAGFVRADAQTHAFAPASFDLIVSRLGVMFFDDPVRAFANLRHAAADGARLCAIAWRSAAENPFMTTAERAAAPLLPGLPPRMPGAPGQFAFGDGERVAAMLDASGWSGIDLRPIDVRCVLPTHALADYVSRLGPVGLALRDVDDATRVRVVETACAAFERYVHGDELRFDAACWMIRAHKHAA
;
A
#
# COMPACT_ATOMS: atom_id res chain seq x y z
N MET A 1 20.76 -21.83 12.91
CA MET A 1 19.40 -21.69 13.44
C MET A 1 18.55 -21.18 12.29
N ASN A 2 17.66 -22.03 11.77
CA ASN A 2 16.80 -21.66 10.65
C ASN A 2 15.77 -20.63 11.13
N HIS A 3 15.95 -19.37 10.74
CA HIS A 3 14.88 -18.39 10.80
C HIS A 3 13.88 -18.73 9.67
N THR A 4 12.90 -19.56 9.99
CA THR A 4 11.72 -19.75 9.14
C THR A 4 11.05 -18.37 9.03
N GLN A 5 11.03 -17.80 7.82
CA GLN A 5 10.19 -16.64 7.52
C GLN A 5 8.75 -16.96 7.91
N PRO A 6 8.06 -16.05 8.59
CA PRO A 6 6.65 -16.25 8.90
C PRO A 6 5.87 -16.37 7.60
N ALA A 7 5.16 -17.47 7.44
CA ALA A 7 4.32 -17.70 6.25
C ALA A 7 3.25 -16.59 6.14
N ASN A 8 2.72 -16.33 4.93
CA ASN A 8 1.62 -15.42 4.58
C ASN A 8 0.49 -15.28 5.64
N GLY A 9 0.40 -16.23 6.56
CA GLY A 9 -0.58 -16.24 7.64
C GLY A 9 -0.45 -15.10 8.64
N GLU A 10 0.76 -14.66 9.01
CA GLU A 10 0.92 -13.61 10.03
C GLU A 10 0.58 -12.23 9.48
N LEU A 11 1.02 -11.90 8.27
CA LEU A 11 0.65 -10.66 7.60
C LEU A 11 -0.85 -10.62 7.29
N ALA A 12 -1.40 -11.72 6.81
CA ALA A 12 -2.84 -11.83 6.60
C ALA A 12 -3.63 -11.68 7.91
N ALA A 13 -3.16 -12.26 9.03
CA ALA A 13 -3.76 -12.08 10.35
C ALA A 13 -3.69 -10.62 10.81
N LEU A 14 -2.56 -9.93 10.59
CA LEU A 14 -2.38 -8.51 10.91
C LEU A 14 -3.39 -7.64 10.15
N TRP A 15 -3.53 -7.84 8.84
CA TRP A 15 -4.46 -7.08 7.99
C TRP A 15 -5.93 -7.46 8.19
N ASN A 16 -6.24 -8.66 8.66
CA ASN A 16 -7.59 -9.03 9.11
C ASN A 16 -7.87 -8.61 10.55
N GLY A 17 -6.83 -8.24 11.29
CA GLY A 17 -6.85 -7.85 12.69
C GLY A 17 -6.74 -6.34 12.90
N PRO A 18 -5.80 -5.93 13.80
CA PRO A 18 -5.68 -4.55 14.25
C PRO A 18 -5.38 -3.56 13.14
N SER A 19 -4.43 -3.88 12.27
CA SER A 19 -4.00 -2.96 11.21
C SER A 19 -5.10 -2.69 10.19
N GLY A 20 -5.80 -3.74 9.73
CA GLY A 20 -6.91 -3.56 8.80
C GLY A 20 -8.06 -2.74 9.39
N ARG A 21 -8.39 -2.94 10.66
CA ARG A 21 -9.40 -2.12 11.36
C ARG A 21 -8.95 -0.67 11.49
N ALA A 22 -7.70 -0.43 11.90
CA ALA A 22 -7.16 0.93 12.01
C ALA A 22 -7.21 1.67 10.65
N TRP A 23 -6.90 0.98 9.54
CA TRP A 23 -7.02 1.55 8.20
C TRP A 23 -8.47 1.89 7.82
N VAL A 24 -9.44 1.05 8.19
CA VAL A 24 -10.87 1.34 7.99
C VAL A 24 -11.31 2.55 8.82
N ASP A 25 -10.93 2.60 10.09
CA ASP A 25 -11.28 3.72 10.99
C ASP A 25 -10.67 5.05 10.53
N MET A 26 -9.43 5.00 9.99
CA MET A 26 -8.70 6.16 9.49
C MET A 26 -8.91 6.43 7.99
N GLN A 27 -9.86 5.73 7.36
CA GLN A 27 -10.04 5.74 5.90
C GLN A 27 -10.09 7.15 5.30
N ALA A 28 -10.89 8.05 5.85
CA ALA A 28 -11.04 9.41 5.30
C ALA A 28 -9.73 10.22 5.36
N VAL A 29 -8.96 10.06 6.42
CA VAL A 29 -7.66 10.72 6.59
C VAL A 29 -6.63 10.14 5.61
N LEU A 30 -6.57 8.82 5.50
CA LEU A 30 -5.63 8.13 4.60
C LEU A 30 -5.98 8.35 3.12
N ASP A 31 -7.26 8.44 2.79
CA ASP A 31 -7.70 8.79 1.43
C ASP A 31 -7.16 10.17 1.04
N ARG A 32 -7.39 11.20 1.88
CA ARG A 32 -6.86 12.55 1.65
C ARG A 32 -5.34 12.57 1.57
N MET A 33 -4.66 11.85 2.48
CA MET A 33 -3.20 11.79 2.52
C MET A 33 -2.60 11.19 1.24
N PHE A 34 -3.26 10.16 0.67
CA PHE A 34 -2.77 9.40 -0.47
C PHE A 34 -3.56 9.66 -1.77
N GLU A 35 -4.39 10.69 -1.81
CA GLU A 35 -5.11 11.12 -3.01
C GLU A 35 -4.18 11.36 -4.21
N PRO A 36 -3.01 12.03 -4.07
CA PRO A 36 -2.13 12.23 -5.21
C PRO A 36 -1.61 10.92 -5.83
N PHE A 37 -1.45 9.86 -5.06
CA PHE A 37 -1.10 8.54 -5.61
C PHE A 37 -2.26 7.88 -6.36
N GLU A 38 -3.50 8.08 -5.89
CA GLU A 38 -4.69 7.62 -6.59
C GLU A 38 -4.78 8.27 -7.96
N GLU A 39 -4.61 9.59 -8.03
CA GLU A 39 -4.63 10.37 -9.28
C GLU A 39 -3.60 9.84 -10.28
N LEU A 40 -2.35 9.62 -9.86
CA LEU A 40 -1.29 9.07 -10.73
C LEU A 40 -1.66 7.71 -11.33
N LEU A 41 -2.29 6.83 -10.56
CA LEU A 41 -2.70 5.50 -11.05
C LEU A 41 -3.95 5.57 -11.95
N VAL A 42 -4.89 6.47 -11.66
CA VAL A 42 -6.06 6.72 -12.52
C VAL A 42 -5.62 7.30 -13.88
N GLU A 43 -4.67 8.23 -13.88
CA GLU A 43 -4.09 8.78 -15.11
C GLU A 43 -3.35 7.69 -15.92
N ALA A 44 -2.56 6.83 -15.22
CA ALA A 44 -1.90 5.72 -15.87
C ALA A 44 -2.92 4.77 -16.51
N ALA A 45 -4.02 4.44 -15.82
CA ALA A 45 -5.07 3.61 -16.38
C ALA A 45 -5.73 4.25 -17.61
N ALA A 46 -6.01 5.56 -17.56
CA ALA A 46 -6.57 6.29 -18.69
C ALA A 46 -5.64 6.31 -19.90
N ALA A 47 -4.33 6.50 -19.66
CA ALA A 47 -3.33 6.57 -20.74
C ALA A 47 -3.08 5.22 -21.45
N THR A 48 -3.39 4.10 -20.79
CA THR A 48 -3.22 2.77 -21.39
C THR A 48 -4.40 2.34 -22.27
N GLY A 49 -5.57 2.97 -22.11
CA GLY A 49 -6.81 2.51 -22.75
C GLY A 49 -7.30 1.16 -22.20
N ALA A 50 -6.82 0.76 -21.03
CA ALA A 50 -7.17 -0.50 -20.38
C ALA A 50 -8.68 -0.61 -20.10
N ARG A 51 -9.20 -1.83 -20.21
CA ARG A 51 -10.62 -2.14 -19.95
C ARG A 51 -10.81 -3.15 -18.83
N GLN A 52 -9.83 -4.03 -18.61
CA GLN A 52 -9.84 -5.04 -17.54
C GLN A 52 -8.68 -4.74 -16.59
N VAL A 53 -8.98 -4.12 -15.45
CA VAL A 53 -7.97 -3.65 -14.50
C VAL A 53 -8.02 -4.46 -13.21
N LEU A 54 -6.85 -4.92 -12.75
CA LEU A 54 -6.66 -5.54 -11.45
C LEU A 54 -5.94 -4.56 -10.52
N ASP A 55 -6.55 -4.23 -9.39
CA ASP A 55 -5.94 -3.43 -8.31
C ASP A 55 -5.48 -4.36 -7.17
N VAL A 56 -4.17 -4.49 -7.00
CA VAL A 56 -3.53 -5.44 -6.08
C VAL A 56 -3.23 -4.78 -4.74
N GLY A 57 -3.73 -5.39 -3.64
CA GLY A 57 -3.70 -4.78 -2.32
C GLY A 57 -4.61 -3.56 -2.26
N CYS A 58 -5.84 -3.71 -2.77
CA CYS A 58 -6.77 -2.58 -2.99
C CYS A 58 -7.26 -1.90 -1.70
N GLY A 59 -7.07 -2.54 -0.55
CA GLY A 59 -7.44 -2.02 0.75
C GLY A 59 -8.91 -1.62 0.83
N THR A 60 -9.19 -0.37 1.21
CA THR A 60 -10.53 0.21 1.29
C THR A 60 -11.08 0.68 -0.06
N GLY A 61 -10.42 0.32 -1.17
CA GLY A 61 -10.95 0.42 -2.53
C GLY A 61 -10.91 1.82 -3.17
N ALA A 62 -10.07 2.75 -2.69
CA ALA A 62 -10.00 4.10 -3.25
C ALA A 62 -9.62 4.06 -4.73
N VAL A 63 -8.49 3.47 -5.07
CA VAL A 63 -7.98 3.33 -6.46
C VAL A 63 -8.94 2.49 -7.31
N THR A 64 -9.42 1.35 -6.80
CA THR A 64 -10.36 0.48 -7.53
C THR A 64 -11.62 1.25 -7.96
N VAL A 65 -12.24 2.01 -7.03
CA VAL A 65 -13.46 2.77 -7.31
C VAL A 65 -13.19 3.94 -8.25
N ALA A 66 -12.07 4.64 -8.08
CA ALA A 66 -11.69 5.76 -8.95
C ALA A 66 -11.44 5.29 -10.39
N ILE A 67 -10.71 4.20 -10.58
CA ILE A 67 -10.49 3.59 -11.91
C ILE A 67 -11.81 3.09 -12.48
N ALA A 68 -12.64 2.35 -11.74
CA ALA A 68 -13.92 1.85 -12.22
C ALA A 68 -14.85 3.01 -12.65
N ARG A 69 -14.87 4.13 -11.92
CA ARG A 69 -15.60 5.35 -12.32
C ARG A 69 -15.07 5.91 -13.64
N ARG A 70 -13.76 5.94 -13.81
CA ARG A 70 -13.10 6.44 -15.03
C ARG A 70 -13.38 5.57 -16.25
N LEU A 71 -13.44 4.25 -16.07
CA LEU A 71 -13.76 3.28 -17.12
C LEU A 71 -15.25 3.32 -17.52
N GLY A 72 -16.14 3.60 -16.57
CA GLY A 72 -17.59 3.60 -16.79
C GLY A 72 -18.08 2.24 -17.32
N ALA A 73 -18.99 2.28 -18.29
CA ALA A 73 -19.51 1.06 -18.94
C ALA A 73 -18.52 0.39 -19.91
N GLN A 74 -17.38 0.99 -20.16
CA GLN A 74 -16.39 0.51 -21.13
C GLN A 74 -15.43 -0.54 -20.57
N GLY A 75 -15.38 -0.72 -19.24
CA GLY A 75 -14.44 -1.64 -18.62
C GLY A 75 -14.80 -2.01 -17.18
N HIS A 76 -13.97 -2.86 -16.60
CA HIS A 76 -14.12 -3.37 -15.24
C HIS A 76 -12.83 -3.18 -14.45
N CYS A 77 -12.98 -2.83 -13.18
CA CYS A 77 -11.87 -2.83 -12.22
C CYS A 77 -12.21 -3.79 -11.07
N ILE A 78 -11.28 -4.71 -10.79
CA ILE A 78 -11.39 -5.67 -9.70
C ILE A 78 -10.27 -5.38 -8.70
N GLY A 79 -10.63 -5.12 -7.44
CA GLY A 79 -9.69 -5.04 -6.34
C GLY A 79 -9.50 -6.40 -5.66
N VAL A 80 -8.26 -6.78 -5.39
CA VAL A 80 -7.91 -7.96 -4.60
C VAL A 80 -7.18 -7.54 -3.33
N ASP A 81 -7.58 -8.10 -2.19
CA ASP A 81 -6.94 -7.88 -0.89
C ASP A 81 -7.15 -9.08 0.04
N VAL A 82 -6.25 -9.28 0.99
CA VAL A 82 -6.37 -10.34 2.02
C VAL A 82 -7.31 -9.94 3.15
N SER A 83 -7.51 -8.64 3.36
CA SER A 83 -8.22 -8.04 4.49
C SER A 83 -9.74 -8.03 4.30
N ALA A 84 -10.45 -8.87 5.04
CA ALA A 84 -11.92 -8.88 5.03
C ALA A 84 -12.54 -7.53 5.49
N PRO A 85 -12.07 -6.87 6.59
CA PRO A 85 -12.63 -5.60 7.02
C PRO A 85 -12.42 -4.48 5.99
N MET A 86 -11.23 -4.41 5.36
CA MET A 86 -10.97 -3.41 4.34
C MET A 86 -11.82 -3.62 3.09
N LEU A 87 -11.99 -4.87 2.64
CA LEU A 87 -12.87 -5.19 1.52
C LEU A 87 -14.35 -4.92 1.81
N ALA A 88 -14.81 -5.06 3.04
CA ALA A 88 -16.15 -4.66 3.43
C ALA A 88 -16.34 -3.15 3.26
N ALA A 89 -15.36 -2.34 3.69
CA ALA A 89 -15.34 -0.90 3.49
C ALA A 89 -15.28 -0.52 1.98
N ALA A 90 -14.47 -1.24 1.19
CA ALA A 90 -14.35 -1.05 -0.25
C ALA A 90 -15.69 -1.29 -0.98
N ARG A 91 -16.40 -2.38 -0.66
CA ARG A 91 -17.73 -2.66 -1.21
C ARG A 91 -18.76 -1.58 -0.84
N ALA A 92 -18.73 -1.13 0.43
CA ALA A 92 -19.58 -0.04 0.88
C ALA A 92 -19.27 1.27 0.14
N ARG A 93 -17.98 1.57 -0.11
CA ARG A 93 -17.54 2.72 -0.91
C ARG A 93 -18.09 2.65 -2.33
N ALA A 94 -17.89 1.54 -3.03
CA ALA A 94 -18.37 1.35 -4.41
C ALA A 94 -19.90 1.52 -4.50
N LYS A 95 -20.63 0.94 -3.54
CA LYS A 95 -22.11 1.10 -3.46
C LYS A 95 -22.51 2.55 -3.26
N ARG A 96 -21.89 3.29 -2.34
CA ARG A 96 -22.17 4.73 -2.12
C ARG A 96 -21.86 5.57 -3.35
N ALA A 97 -20.79 5.21 -4.07
CA ALA A 97 -20.36 5.90 -5.29
C ALA A 97 -21.21 5.55 -6.52
N GLY A 98 -22.10 4.54 -6.45
CA GLY A 98 -22.86 4.05 -7.58
C GLY A 98 -21.98 3.45 -8.70
N VAL A 99 -20.82 2.87 -8.34
CA VAL A 99 -19.83 2.39 -9.30
C VAL A 99 -19.75 0.87 -9.27
N GLY A 100 -19.78 0.25 -10.46
CA GLY A 100 -19.61 -1.20 -10.63
C GLY A 100 -18.14 -1.62 -10.52
N ALA A 101 -17.64 -1.83 -9.30
CA ALA A 101 -16.30 -2.37 -9.02
C ALA A 101 -16.42 -3.75 -8.38
N GLY A 102 -15.55 -4.69 -8.80
CA GLY A 102 -15.45 -6.02 -8.20
C GLY A 102 -14.46 -6.02 -7.02
N PHE A 103 -14.69 -6.92 -6.03
CA PHE A 103 -13.75 -7.09 -4.90
C PHE A 103 -13.63 -8.56 -4.52
N VAL A 104 -12.40 -9.07 -4.55
CA VAL A 104 -12.06 -10.47 -4.26
C VAL A 104 -11.19 -10.52 -3.00
N ARG A 105 -11.56 -11.37 -2.05
CA ARG A 105 -10.72 -11.67 -0.89
C ARG A 105 -9.76 -12.79 -1.26
N ALA A 106 -8.50 -12.46 -1.49
CA ALA A 106 -7.48 -13.44 -1.83
C ALA A 106 -6.08 -12.88 -1.56
N ASP A 107 -5.13 -13.77 -1.41
CA ASP A 107 -3.72 -13.46 -1.50
C ASP A 107 -3.30 -13.50 -2.97
N ALA A 108 -2.94 -12.34 -3.51
CA ALA A 108 -2.56 -12.21 -4.93
C ALA A 108 -1.30 -13.03 -5.31
N GLN A 109 -0.47 -13.42 -4.32
CA GLN A 109 0.69 -14.27 -4.54
C GLN A 109 0.29 -15.70 -4.96
N THR A 110 -0.84 -16.20 -4.45
CA THR A 110 -1.22 -17.62 -4.60
C THR A 110 -2.60 -17.83 -5.22
N HIS A 111 -3.36 -16.75 -5.41
CA HIS A 111 -4.69 -16.83 -5.99
C HIS A 111 -4.65 -17.34 -7.44
N ALA A 112 -5.53 -18.27 -7.76
CA ALA A 112 -5.66 -18.80 -9.12
C ALA A 112 -6.45 -17.81 -10.00
N PHE A 113 -5.77 -16.77 -10.48
CA PHE A 113 -6.34 -15.88 -11.49
C PHE A 113 -6.57 -16.62 -12.81
N ALA A 114 -7.65 -16.29 -13.50
CA ALA A 114 -7.79 -16.72 -14.88
C ALA A 114 -6.65 -16.12 -15.73
N PRO A 115 -6.01 -16.93 -16.60
CA PRO A 115 -4.88 -16.45 -17.41
C PRO A 115 -5.34 -15.37 -18.39
N ALA A 116 -4.45 -14.43 -18.69
CA ALA A 116 -4.65 -13.39 -19.71
C ALA A 116 -5.96 -12.58 -19.54
N SER A 117 -6.37 -12.32 -18.28
CA SER A 117 -7.65 -11.70 -17.95
C SER A 117 -7.59 -10.19 -17.78
N PHE A 118 -6.39 -9.61 -17.56
CA PHE A 118 -6.23 -8.20 -17.28
C PHE A 118 -5.28 -7.54 -18.26
N ASP A 119 -5.64 -6.39 -18.77
CA ASP A 119 -4.80 -5.56 -19.64
C ASP A 119 -4.01 -4.48 -18.88
N LEU A 120 -4.37 -4.24 -17.61
CA LEU A 120 -3.60 -3.43 -16.68
C LEU A 120 -3.66 -4.00 -15.26
N ILE A 121 -2.51 -4.04 -14.60
CA ILE A 121 -2.41 -4.34 -13.18
C ILE A 121 -1.88 -3.09 -12.48
N VAL A 122 -2.58 -2.64 -11.45
CA VAL A 122 -2.17 -1.49 -10.63
C VAL A 122 -1.98 -1.88 -9.17
N SER A 123 -1.20 -1.11 -8.43
CA SER A 123 -1.12 -1.21 -6.98
C SER A 123 -0.69 0.11 -6.35
N ARG A 124 -1.45 0.59 -5.38
CA ARG A 124 -1.05 1.70 -4.52
C ARG A 124 -0.54 1.16 -3.19
N LEU A 125 0.79 1.04 -3.05
CA LEU A 125 1.47 0.67 -1.80
C LEU A 125 1.12 -0.75 -1.28
N GLY A 126 0.53 -1.63 -2.13
CA GLY A 126 0.10 -2.99 -1.73
C GLY A 126 1.15 -4.07 -2.00
N VAL A 127 1.91 -3.96 -3.10
CA VAL A 127 2.83 -5.02 -3.57
C VAL A 127 4.08 -5.22 -2.69
N MET A 128 4.33 -4.34 -1.74
CA MET A 128 5.49 -4.43 -0.82
C MET A 128 5.31 -5.49 0.30
N PHE A 129 4.13 -6.07 0.41
CA PHE A 129 3.77 -6.98 1.50
C PHE A 129 3.79 -8.46 1.09
N PHE A 130 4.26 -8.78 -0.09
CA PHE A 130 4.43 -10.18 -0.52
C PHE A 130 5.61 -10.85 0.22
N ASP A 131 5.41 -12.09 0.69
CA ASP A 131 6.47 -12.89 1.30
C ASP A 131 7.46 -13.37 0.24
N ASP A 132 6.95 -13.79 -0.92
CA ASP A 132 7.72 -14.15 -2.11
C ASP A 132 7.27 -13.26 -3.28
N PRO A 133 7.88 -12.09 -3.43
CA PRO A 133 7.50 -11.15 -4.46
C PRO A 133 7.78 -11.66 -5.88
N VAL A 134 8.80 -12.51 -6.10
CA VAL A 134 9.05 -13.11 -7.42
C VAL A 134 7.88 -14.00 -7.81
N ARG A 135 7.43 -14.86 -6.92
CA ARG A 135 6.26 -15.72 -7.14
C ARG A 135 4.99 -14.90 -7.33
N ALA A 136 4.80 -13.84 -6.53
CA ALA A 136 3.64 -12.96 -6.63
C ALA A 136 3.58 -12.27 -8.01
N PHE A 137 4.68 -11.66 -8.44
CA PHE A 137 4.73 -11.00 -9.74
C PHE A 137 4.66 -11.97 -10.92
N ALA A 138 5.16 -13.20 -10.78
CA ALA A 138 4.96 -14.25 -11.79
C ALA A 138 3.48 -14.64 -11.91
N ASN A 139 2.77 -14.75 -10.77
CA ASN A 139 1.33 -15.01 -10.76
C ASN A 139 0.51 -13.85 -11.36
N LEU A 140 0.87 -12.61 -11.05
CA LEU A 140 0.26 -11.43 -11.66
C LEU A 140 0.53 -11.38 -13.18
N ARG A 141 1.74 -11.76 -13.62
CA ARG A 141 2.06 -11.86 -15.04
C ARG A 141 1.25 -12.95 -15.74
N HIS A 142 0.96 -14.07 -15.08
CA HIS A 142 0.06 -15.10 -15.61
C HIS A 142 -1.36 -14.54 -15.81
N ALA A 143 -1.85 -13.74 -14.88
CA ALA A 143 -3.15 -13.08 -14.97
C ALA A 143 -3.21 -11.99 -16.05
N ALA A 144 -2.07 -11.40 -16.40
CA ALA A 144 -1.95 -10.34 -17.40
C ALA A 144 -2.14 -10.88 -18.83
N ALA A 145 -2.90 -10.17 -19.64
CA ALA A 145 -3.00 -10.42 -21.08
C ALA A 145 -1.67 -10.09 -21.80
N ASP A 146 -1.50 -10.57 -23.01
CA ASP A 146 -0.34 -10.19 -23.83
C ASP A 146 -0.40 -8.69 -24.15
N GLY A 147 0.72 -8.00 -23.97
CA GLY A 147 0.81 -6.54 -24.06
C GLY A 147 0.29 -5.80 -22.84
N ALA A 148 -0.23 -6.49 -21.82
CA ALA A 148 -0.69 -5.88 -20.59
C ALA A 148 0.43 -5.14 -19.85
N ARG A 149 0.05 -4.13 -19.08
CA ARG A 149 0.96 -3.28 -18.32
C ARG A 149 0.81 -3.50 -16.83
N LEU A 150 1.92 -3.32 -16.12
CA LEU A 150 1.99 -3.18 -14.66
C LEU A 150 2.29 -1.71 -14.35
N CYS A 151 1.56 -1.13 -13.40
CA CYS A 151 1.82 0.19 -12.86
C CYS A 151 1.62 0.19 -11.35
N ALA A 152 2.68 0.28 -10.57
CA ALA A 152 2.59 0.26 -9.12
C ALA A 152 3.36 1.42 -8.50
N ILE A 153 2.89 1.88 -7.32
CA ILE A 153 3.60 2.84 -6.48
C ILE A 153 4.04 2.12 -5.21
N ALA A 154 5.32 2.23 -4.88
CA ALA A 154 5.92 1.64 -3.70
C ALA A 154 6.86 2.64 -3.03
N TRP A 155 6.99 2.56 -1.68
CA TRP A 155 7.93 3.42 -0.96
C TRP A 155 9.37 3.13 -1.36
N ARG A 156 10.16 4.20 -1.51
CA ARG A 156 11.61 4.14 -1.48
C ARG A 156 12.09 3.87 -0.06
N SER A 157 13.38 4.02 0.20
CA SER A 157 13.96 3.67 1.50
C SER A 157 13.37 4.46 2.68
N ALA A 158 13.48 3.91 3.88
CA ALA A 158 13.08 4.59 5.11
C ALA A 158 13.88 5.88 5.36
N ALA A 159 15.13 5.96 4.88
CA ALA A 159 15.97 7.15 4.99
C ALA A 159 15.44 8.31 4.14
N GLU A 160 14.85 8.01 2.97
CA GLU A 160 14.25 8.99 2.08
C GLU A 160 12.82 9.40 2.51
N ASN A 161 12.24 8.68 3.47
CA ASN A 161 10.90 8.91 4.00
C ASN A 161 10.90 9.27 5.50
N PRO A 162 11.56 10.37 5.91
CA PRO A 162 11.72 10.73 7.32
C PRO A 162 10.40 10.99 8.04
N PHE A 163 9.35 11.47 7.36
CA PHE A 163 8.01 11.63 7.93
C PHE A 163 7.46 10.28 8.42
N MET A 164 7.54 9.25 7.57
CA MET A 164 6.97 7.92 7.84
C MET A 164 7.67 7.18 8.99
N THR A 165 8.89 7.58 9.34
CA THR A 165 9.67 6.98 10.44
C THR A 165 9.72 7.86 11.69
N THR A 166 9.13 9.07 11.67
CA THR A 166 9.21 10.04 12.77
C THR A 166 8.60 9.49 14.06
N ALA A 167 7.39 8.91 14.01
CA ALA A 167 6.74 8.36 15.20
C ALA A 167 7.57 7.25 15.86
N GLU A 168 8.11 6.33 15.07
CA GLU A 168 8.94 5.20 15.58
C GLU A 168 10.23 5.71 16.24
N ARG A 169 10.93 6.64 15.60
CA ARG A 169 12.16 7.21 16.16
C ARG A 169 11.92 7.94 17.47
N ALA A 170 10.82 8.69 17.55
CA ALA A 170 10.47 9.41 18.76
C ALA A 170 9.99 8.48 19.88
N ALA A 171 9.25 7.43 19.55
CA ALA A 171 8.71 6.47 20.50
C ALA A 171 9.75 5.43 20.99
N ALA A 172 10.81 5.17 20.24
CA ALA A 172 11.77 4.11 20.55
C ALA A 172 12.31 4.12 21.99
N PRO A 173 12.68 5.28 22.60
CA PRO A 173 13.14 5.32 24.00
C PRO A 173 12.05 4.94 25.02
N LEU A 174 10.77 5.08 24.66
CA LEU A 174 9.63 4.81 25.53
C LEU A 174 9.01 3.44 25.27
N LEU A 175 9.33 2.81 24.14
CA LEU A 175 8.84 1.51 23.68
C LEU A 175 10.02 0.57 23.34
N PRO A 176 10.73 0.05 24.35
CA PRO A 176 11.93 -0.79 24.12
C PRO A 176 11.62 -2.10 23.39
N GLY A 177 10.35 -2.52 23.35
CA GLY A 177 9.89 -3.69 22.61
C GLY A 177 9.54 -3.43 21.14
N LEU A 178 9.74 -2.22 20.62
CA LEU A 178 9.48 -1.92 19.20
C LEU A 178 10.45 -2.73 18.34
N PRO A 179 9.95 -3.59 17.44
CA PRO A 179 10.83 -4.42 16.62
C PRO A 179 11.63 -3.54 15.64
N PRO A 180 12.93 -3.82 15.46
CA PRO A 180 13.72 -3.12 14.47
C PRO A 180 13.21 -3.45 13.06
N ARG A 181 13.31 -2.48 12.16
CA ARG A 181 13.00 -2.73 10.74
C ARG A 181 14.06 -3.64 10.14
N MET A 182 13.62 -4.71 9.49
CA MET A 182 14.51 -5.65 8.80
C MET A 182 14.58 -5.26 7.32
N PRO A 183 15.77 -4.93 6.78
CA PRO A 183 15.91 -4.62 5.35
C PRO A 183 15.40 -5.76 4.48
N GLY A 184 14.56 -5.42 3.49
CA GLY A 184 14.02 -6.37 2.53
C GLY A 184 12.96 -7.35 3.05
N ALA A 185 12.61 -7.30 4.33
CA ALA A 185 11.44 -8.03 4.83
C ALA A 185 10.14 -7.43 4.28
N PRO A 186 9.07 -8.26 4.10
CA PRO A 186 7.78 -7.77 3.69
C PRO A 186 7.28 -6.63 4.59
N GLY A 187 6.85 -5.53 3.98
CA GLY A 187 6.41 -4.34 4.73
C GLY A 187 6.64 -3.04 3.97
N GLN A 188 6.37 -1.94 4.64
CA GLN A 188 6.33 -0.60 4.05
C GLN A 188 7.56 -0.25 3.17
N PHE A 189 8.76 -0.63 3.57
CA PHE A 189 9.99 -0.29 2.85
C PHE A 189 10.69 -1.51 2.20
N ALA A 190 9.97 -2.60 1.97
CA ALA A 190 10.51 -3.79 1.32
C ALA A 190 11.07 -3.50 -0.08
N PHE A 191 10.56 -2.47 -0.74
CA PHE A 191 10.97 -2.04 -2.09
C PHE A 191 11.90 -0.81 -2.06
N GLY A 192 12.54 -0.53 -0.94
CA GLY A 192 13.46 0.60 -0.80
C GLY A 192 14.67 0.57 -1.74
N ASP A 193 15.09 -0.62 -2.17
CA ASP A 193 16.19 -0.84 -3.11
C ASP A 193 15.63 -1.07 -4.53
N GLY A 194 15.81 -0.09 -5.43
CA GLY A 194 15.29 -0.15 -6.80
C GLY A 194 15.96 -1.21 -7.67
N GLU A 195 17.27 -1.50 -7.48
CA GLU A 195 17.96 -2.53 -8.24
C GLU A 195 17.40 -3.92 -7.92
N ARG A 196 17.15 -4.18 -6.62
CA ARG A 196 16.49 -5.40 -6.16
C ARG A 196 15.07 -5.52 -6.73
N VAL A 197 14.31 -4.43 -6.78
CA VAL A 197 12.95 -4.43 -7.36
C VAL A 197 13.00 -4.73 -8.86
N ALA A 198 13.93 -4.14 -9.59
CA ALA A 198 14.10 -4.44 -11.02
C ALA A 198 14.46 -5.90 -11.27
N ALA A 199 15.44 -6.43 -10.53
CA ALA A 199 15.85 -7.83 -10.63
C ALA A 199 14.71 -8.82 -10.32
N MET A 200 13.87 -8.47 -9.34
CA MET A 200 12.71 -9.26 -8.93
C MET A 200 11.63 -9.30 -10.02
N LEU A 201 11.36 -8.19 -10.68
CA LEU A 201 10.42 -8.11 -11.80
C LEU A 201 10.94 -8.88 -13.02
N ASP A 202 12.24 -8.76 -13.33
CA ASP A 202 12.89 -9.51 -14.40
C ASP A 202 12.80 -11.01 -14.14
N ALA A 203 13.17 -11.47 -12.95
CA ALA A 203 13.06 -12.87 -12.54
C ALA A 203 11.62 -13.41 -12.60
N SER A 204 10.61 -12.54 -12.51
CA SER A 204 9.18 -12.87 -12.64
C SER A 204 8.71 -12.87 -14.10
N GLY A 205 9.61 -12.56 -15.05
CA GLY A 205 9.35 -12.55 -16.50
C GLY A 205 8.70 -11.27 -17.03
N TRP A 206 8.59 -10.19 -16.23
CA TRP A 206 8.17 -8.89 -16.72
C TRP A 206 9.28 -8.24 -17.56
N SER A 207 8.90 -7.37 -18.50
CA SER A 207 9.79 -6.73 -19.45
C SER A 207 9.56 -5.23 -19.50
N GLY A 208 10.52 -4.48 -20.09
CA GLY A 208 10.43 -3.02 -20.17
C GLY A 208 10.29 -2.37 -18.79
N ILE A 209 11.04 -2.92 -17.83
CA ILE A 209 11.00 -2.50 -16.43
C ILE A 209 11.55 -1.08 -16.32
N ASP A 210 10.72 -0.17 -15.81
CA ASP A 210 11.02 1.25 -15.59
C ASP A 210 10.67 1.62 -14.15
N LEU A 211 11.68 1.90 -13.34
CA LEU A 211 11.54 2.39 -11.97
C LEU A 211 11.94 3.87 -11.94
N ARG A 212 10.96 4.74 -11.81
CA ARG A 212 11.20 6.18 -11.70
C ARG A 212 11.03 6.63 -10.26
N PRO A 213 12.01 7.33 -9.68
CA PRO A 213 11.79 8.01 -8.41
C PRO A 213 10.75 9.10 -8.60
N ILE A 214 9.80 9.15 -7.69
CA ILE A 214 8.80 10.23 -7.59
C ILE A 214 8.78 10.73 -6.15
N ASP A 215 8.66 12.04 -5.99
CA ASP A 215 8.45 12.69 -4.71
C ASP A 215 7.07 13.36 -4.76
N VAL A 216 6.14 12.83 -3.96
CA VAL A 216 4.72 13.22 -4.02
C VAL A 216 4.36 13.99 -2.77
N ARG A 217 3.85 15.21 -2.92
CA ARG A 217 3.38 16.01 -1.80
C ARG A 217 2.14 15.39 -1.20
N CYS A 218 2.25 15.02 0.08
CA CYS A 218 1.17 14.49 0.90
C CYS A 218 0.84 15.44 2.05
N VAL A 219 -0.40 15.38 2.51
CA VAL A 219 -0.90 16.19 3.62
C VAL A 219 -1.61 15.33 4.64
N LEU A 220 -1.44 15.67 5.92
CA LEU A 220 -2.17 15.08 7.04
C LEU A 220 -2.78 16.23 7.85
N PRO A 221 -4.11 16.26 8.09
CA PRO A 221 -4.70 17.28 8.96
C PRO A 221 -4.12 17.23 10.37
N THR A 222 -3.78 18.39 10.95
CA THR A 222 -3.11 18.47 12.27
C THR A 222 -3.94 17.78 13.36
N HIS A 223 -5.27 17.94 13.31
CA HIS A 223 -6.18 17.33 14.27
C HIS A 223 -6.21 15.78 14.20
N ALA A 224 -5.76 15.18 13.09
CA ALA A 224 -5.71 13.72 12.91
C ALA A 224 -4.37 13.10 13.35
N LEU A 225 -3.36 13.92 13.73
CA LEU A 225 -2.02 13.43 14.04
C LEU A 225 -1.98 12.44 15.20
N ALA A 226 -2.69 12.75 16.30
CA ALA A 226 -2.71 11.87 17.48
C ALA A 226 -3.34 10.49 17.16
N ASP A 227 -4.42 10.47 16.38
CA ASP A 227 -5.04 9.23 15.89
C ASP A 227 -4.12 8.50 14.91
N TYR A 228 -3.46 9.21 14.00
CA TYR A 228 -2.48 8.64 13.09
C TYR A 228 -1.35 7.91 13.83
N VAL A 229 -0.74 8.56 14.83
CA VAL A 229 0.35 8.00 15.65
C VAL A 229 -0.12 6.83 16.50
N SER A 230 -1.29 6.95 17.15
CA SER A 230 -1.76 5.97 18.13
C SER A 230 -2.41 4.73 17.50
N ARG A 231 -2.81 4.79 16.23
CA ARG A 231 -3.55 3.68 15.58
C ARG A 231 -2.77 2.99 14.46
N LEU A 232 -1.86 3.72 13.77
CA LEU A 232 -1.20 3.21 12.57
C LEU A 232 0.26 2.84 12.81
N GLY A 233 0.75 1.93 11.99
CA GLY A 233 2.14 1.51 11.99
C GLY A 233 2.59 0.76 13.24
N PRO A 234 3.90 0.55 13.40
CA PRO A 234 4.47 -0.20 14.52
C PRO A 234 4.17 0.44 15.89
N VAL A 235 4.15 1.77 15.98
CA VAL A 235 3.83 2.48 17.23
C VAL A 235 2.40 2.19 17.64
N GLY A 236 1.42 2.35 16.72
CA GLY A 236 0.02 2.07 17.00
C GLY A 236 -0.24 0.62 17.44
N LEU A 237 0.53 -0.33 16.89
CA LEU A 237 0.47 -1.72 17.33
C LEU A 237 1.04 -1.90 18.74
N ALA A 238 2.21 -1.35 19.04
CA ALA A 238 2.87 -1.46 20.33
C ALA A 238 2.08 -0.79 21.48
N LEU A 239 1.37 0.30 21.19
CA LEU A 239 0.54 1.02 22.16
C LEU A 239 -0.65 0.21 22.68
N ARG A 240 -0.97 -0.92 22.09
CA ARG A 240 -2.07 -1.79 22.55
C ARG A 240 -1.72 -2.55 23.81
N ASP A 241 -0.43 -2.79 24.04
CA ASP A 241 0.10 -3.64 25.08
C ASP A 241 0.77 -2.85 26.23
N VAL A 242 0.59 -1.51 26.25
CA VAL A 242 1.13 -0.63 27.31
C VAL A 242 0.01 -0.01 28.15
N ASP A 243 0.37 0.43 29.36
CA ASP A 243 -0.52 1.18 30.24
C ASP A 243 -0.88 2.58 29.70
N ASP A 244 -1.95 3.17 30.23
CA ASP A 244 -2.46 4.46 29.75
C ASP A 244 -1.47 5.62 29.94
N ALA A 245 -0.69 5.64 31.02
CA ALA A 245 0.31 6.69 31.27
C ALA A 245 1.45 6.62 30.22
N THR A 246 1.92 5.41 29.91
CA THR A 246 2.90 5.19 28.86
C THR A 246 2.34 5.57 27.50
N ARG A 247 1.08 5.18 27.19
CA ARG A 247 0.40 5.54 25.95
C ARG A 247 0.33 7.05 25.73
N VAL A 248 -0.10 7.80 26.74
CA VAL A 248 -0.18 9.28 26.68
C VAL A 248 1.20 9.87 26.38
N ARG A 249 2.24 9.48 27.14
CA ARG A 249 3.60 9.99 26.95
C ARG A 249 4.15 9.69 25.56
N VAL A 250 3.93 8.47 25.04
CA VAL A 250 4.38 8.09 23.69
C VAL A 250 3.71 8.93 22.64
N VAL A 251 2.38 9.10 22.71
CA VAL A 251 1.62 9.89 21.74
C VAL A 251 2.07 11.35 21.77
N GLU A 252 2.20 11.96 22.95
CA GLU A 252 2.67 13.34 23.09
C GLU A 252 4.08 13.52 22.54
N THR A 253 5.02 12.63 22.89
CA THR A 253 6.40 12.67 22.41
C THR A 253 6.49 12.50 20.90
N ALA A 254 5.73 11.54 20.35
CA ALA A 254 5.69 11.31 18.93
C ALA A 254 5.05 12.49 18.18
N CYS A 255 3.93 13.04 18.65
CA CYS A 255 3.28 14.20 18.05
C CYS A 255 4.20 15.43 18.03
N ALA A 256 4.92 15.70 19.12
CA ALA A 256 5.89 16.80 19.19
C ALA A 256 7.01 16.67 18.12
N ALA A 257 7.43 15.45 17.80
CA ALA A 257 8.45 15.22 16.78
C ALA A 257 7.99 15.56 15.34
N PHE A 258 6.68 15.72 15.12
CA PHE A 258 6.14 16.15 13.83
C PHE A 258 6.04 17.68 13.67
N GLU A 259 6.41 18.48 14.68
CA GLU A 259 6.30 19.95 14.63
C GLU A 259 6.91 20.56 13.37
N ARG A 260 8.07 20.06 12.92
CA ARG A 260 8.75 20.53 11.71
C ARG A 260 7.97 20.33 10.41
N TYR A 261 6.91 19.55 10.41
CA TYR A 261 6.04 19.31 9.26
C TYR A 261 4.75 20.14 9.31
N VAL A 262 4.51 20.87 10.42
CA VAL A 262 3.29 21.64 10.62
C VAL A 262 3.31 22.91 9.78
N HIS A 263 2.25 23.11 9.02
CA HIS A 263 2.01 24.29 8.19
C HIS A 263 0.53 24.71 8.34
N GLY A 264 0.25 25.55 9.30
CA GLY A 264 -1.13 25.92 9.66
C GLY A 264 -1.89 24.76 10.27
N ASP A 265 -2.97 24.33 9.66
CA ASP A 265 -3.83 23.22 10.09
C ASP A 265 -3.48 21.86 9.46
N GLU A 266 -2.36 21.80 8.73
CA GLU A 266 -1.88 20.60 8.04
C GLU A 266 -0.42 20.29 8.36
N LEU A 267 -0.08 19.00 8.37
CA LEU A 267 1.30 18.53 8.23
C LEU A 267 1.55 18.24 6.75
N ARG A 268 2.69 18.73 6.24
CA ARG A 268 3.09 18.55 4.84
C ARG A 268 4.39 17.79 4.76
N PHE A 269 4.47 16.84 3.85
CA PHE A 269 5.68 16.06 3.61
C PHE A 269 5.73 15.58 2.16
N ASP A 270 6.93 15.30 1.69
CA ASP A 270 7.15 14.65 0.40
C ASP A 270 7.33 13.15 0.65
N ALA A 271 6.50 12.36 0.00
CA ALA A 271 6.55 10.91 0.02
C ALA A 271 7.46 10.42 -1.11
N ALA A 272 8.64 9.92 -0.75
CA ALA A 272 9.60 9.39 -1.69
C ALA A 272 9.21 7.97 -2.11
N CYS A 273 8.78 7.81 -3.35
CA CYS A 273 8.29 6.54 -3.89
C CYS A 273 8.94 6.18 -5.23
N TRP A 274 8.80 4.93 -5.61
CA TRP A 274 8.98 4.44 -6.96
C TRP A 274 7.65 4.45 -7.71
N MET A 275 7.63 5.01 -8.90
CA MET A 275 6.67 4.66 -9.94
C MET A 275 7.24 3.49 -10.71
N ILE A 276 6.68 2.32 -10.52
CA ILE A 276 7.11 1.05 -11.11
C ILE A 276 6.24 0.78 -12.33
N ARG A 277 6.87 0.60 -13.49
CA ARG A 277 6.18 0.21 -14.72
C ARG A 277 6.88 -0.99 -15.35
N ALA A 278 6.10 -1.87 -15.91
CA ALA A 278 6.57 -3.00 -16.70
C ALA A 278 5.46 -3.43 -17.67
N HIS A 279 5.78 -4.34 -18.60
CA HIS A 279 4.78 -4.92 -19.49
C HIS A 279 5.05 -6.41 -19.72
N LYS A 280 4.00 -7.13 -20.09
CA LYS A 280 4.10 -8.50 -20.58
C LYS A 280 4.27 -8.46 -22.09
N HIS A 281 5.38 -9.01 -22.61
CA HIS A 281 5.51 -9.19 -24.04
C HIS A 281 4.41 -10.10 -24.59
N ALA A 282 3.94 -9.81 -25.80
CA ALA A 282 3.18 -10.77 -26.58
C ALA A 282 4.09 -11.99 -26.89
N ALA A 283 3.55 -13.18 -26.71
CA ALA A 283 4.24 -14.42 -27.04
C ALA A 283 4.39 -14.59 -28.54
#